data_0401a7096b9294e77854d50564501e97
#
_entry.id   0401a7096b9294e77854d50564501e97
#
_cell.length_a   1.000
_cell.length_b   1.000
_cell.length_c   1.000
_cell.angle_alpha   90.00
_cell.angle_beta   90.00
_cell.angle_gamma   90.00
#
_symmetry.space_group_name_H-M   'P 1'
#
loop_
_entity.id
_entity.type
_entity.pdbx_description
1 polymer ?
#
loop_
_entity_poly.entity_id
_entity_poly.type
_entity_poly.pdbx_seq_one_letter_code
_entity_poly.pdbx_strand_id
1 'polypeptide(L)'
;MNESDEHTQKILDTVFDENISEILAEMENSPKKCEFLTEKFQMTSNDLDEKLSFLIQQEFVGKTGSDSQAEYSVDSKKLAKLMETAHNFENVDAGLAKMDGYLN
;
A
#
# COMPACT_ATOMS: atom_id res chain seq x y z
N MET A 1 14.56 17.91 -3.59
CA MET A 1 13.84 16.65 -3.70
C MET A 1 13.53 16.35 -5.16
N ASN A 2 13.68 15.15 -5.57
CA ASN A 2 13.43 14.78 -6.95
C ASN A 2 12.13 14.03 -7.09
N GLU A 3 11.75 13.75 -8.34
CA GLU A 3 10.48 13.09 -8.62
C GLU A 3 10.37 11.72 -7.94
N SER A 4 11.48 11.00 -7.87
CA SER A 4 11.47 9.68 -7.27
C SER A 4 11.05 9.73 -5.81
N ASP A 5 11.54 10.72 -5.09
CA ASP A 5 11.20 10.86 -3.68
C ASP A 5 9.73 11.21 -3.49
N GLU A 6 9.21 12.11 -4.32
CA GLU A 6 7.80 12.47 -4.25
C GLU A 6 6.91 11.29 -4.60
N HIS A 7 7.30 10.54 -5.62
CA HIS A 7 6.55 9.37 -6.03
C HIS A 7 6.54 8.31 -4.93
N THR A 8 7.69 8.05 -4.35
CA THR A 8 7.80 7.10 -3.26
C THR A 8 6.96 7.54 -2.08
N GLN A 9 6.98 8.82 -1.75
CA GLN A 9 6.20 9.33 -0.63
C GLN A 9 4.70 9.12 -0.86
N LYS A 10 4.25 9.33 -2.10
CA LYS A 10 2.85 9.12 -2.41
C LYS A 10 2.44 7.67 -2.25
N ILE A 11 3.32 6.75 -2.67
CA ILE A 11 3.05 5.33 -2.49
C ILE A 11 2.98 5.00 -1.00
N LEU A 12 3.91 5.51 -0.21
CA LEU A 12 3.92 5.25 1.21
C LEU A 12 2.67 5.80 1.89
N ASP A 13 2.28 7.01 1.54
CA ASP A 13 1.07 7.61 2.11
C ASP A 13 -0.15 6.75 1.81
N THR A 14 -0.21 6.22 0.59
CA THR A 14 -1.33 5.38 0.19
C THR A 14 -1.33 4.07 0.96
N VAL A 15 -0.18 3.43 1.06
CA VAL A 15 -0.08 2.14 1.74
C VAL A 15 -0.35 2.28 3.23
N PHE A 16 0.01 3.40 3.82
CA PHE A 16 -0.20 3.62 5.25
C PHE A 16 -1.58 4.19 5.58
N ASP A 17 -2.40 4.48 4.59
CA ASP A 17 -3.79 4.82 4.85
C ASP A 17 -4.46 3.67 5.61
N GLU A 18 -5.19 4.02 6.66
CA GLU A 18 -5.75 3.00 7.54
C GLU A 18 -6.62 2.00 6.80
N ASN A 19 -7.51 2.49 5.95
CA ASN A 19 -8.41 1.61 5.21
C ASN A 19 -7.64 0.74 4.24
N ILE A 20 -6.70 1.32 3.52
CA ILE A 20 -5.95 0.58 2.52
C ILE A 20 -5.05 -0.45 3.17
N SER A 21 -4.40 -0.09 4.28
CA SER A 21 -3.53 -1.04 4.95
C SER A 21 -4.30 -2.26 5.46
N GLU A 22 -5.53 -2.05 5.92
CA GLU A 22 -6.36 -3.18 6.35
C GLU A 22 -6.76 -4.06 5.17
N ILE A 23 -7.08 -3.44 4.04
CA ILE A 23 -7.42 -4.21 2.84
C ILE A 23 -6.21 -5.02 2.37
N LEU A 24 -5.04 -4.40 2.36
CA LEU A 24 -3.82 -5.10 1.96
C LEU A 24 -3.53 -6.27 2.89
N ALA A 25 -3.76 -6.09 4.19
CA ALA A 25 -3.53 -7.15 5.15
C ALA A 25 -4.43 -8.36 4.87
N GLU A 26 -5.66 -8.11 4.44
CA GLU A 26 -6.57 -9.21 4.08
C GLU A 26 -6.05 -10.01 2.91
N MET A 27 -5.36 -9.36 1.98
CA MET A 27 -4.88 -10.02 0.78
C MET A 27 -3.48 -10.61 0.93
N GLU A 28 -2.86 -10.40 2.07
CA GLU A 28 -1.46 -10.79 2.25
C GLU A 28 -1.24 -12.28 2.08
N ASN A 29 -2.14 -13.09 2.59
CA ASN A 29 -1.99 -14.54 2.56
C ASN A 29 -2.54 -15.16 1.29
N SER A 30 -3.52 -14.56 0.68
CA SER A 30 -4.12 -15.11 -0.53
C SER A 30 -4.96 -14.03 -1.20
N PRO A 31 -5.19 -14.16 -2.50
CA PRO A 31 -6.08 -13.23 -3.19
C PRO A 31 -7.47 -13.27 -2.61
N LYS A 32 -8.17 -12.16 -2.68
CA LYS A 32 -9.53 -12.04 -2.18
C LYS A 32 -10.44 -11.49 -3.25
N LYS A 33 -11.67 -11.97 -3.24
CA LYS A 33 -12.65 -11.50 -4.22
C LYS A 33 -13.19 -10.13 -3.84
N CYS A 34 -13.55 -9.38 -4.87
CA CYS A 34 -14.14 -8.07 -4.67
C CYS A 34 -15.32 -8.13 -3.70
N GLU A 35 -16.16 -9.12 -3.88
CA GLU A 35 -17.35 -9.30 -3.05
C GLU A 35 -16.97 -9.44 -1.57
N PHE A 36 -15.95 -10.24 -1.30
CA PHE A 36 -15.50 -10.44 0.06
C PHE A 36 -15.03 -9.12 0.68
N LEU A 37 -14.23 -8.38 -0.08
CA LEU A 37 -13.65 -7.14 0.44
C LEU A 37 -14.71 -6.06 0.62
N THR A 38 -15.63 -5.94 -0.32
CA THR A 38 -16.68 -4.92 -0.21
C THR A 38 -17.60 -5.21 0.96
N GLU A 39 -17.89 -6.47 1.22
CA GLU A 39 -18.70 -6.83 2.36
C GLU A 39 -17.97 -6.57 3.67
N LYS A 40 -16.73 -7.00 3.73
CA LYS A 40 -15.96 -6.86 4.97
C LYS A 40 -15.74 -5.42 5.35
N PHE A 41 -15.45 -4.58 4.38
CA PHE A 41 -15.14 -3.19 4.65
C PHE A 41 -16.31 -2.25 4.40
N GLN A 42 -17.47 -2.81 4.07
CA GLN A 42 -18.72 -2.06 3.90
C GLN A 42 -18.56 -0.91 2.90
N MET A 43 -18.10 -1.26 1.72
CA MET A 43 -17.94 -0.29 0.64
C MET A 43 -18.43 -0.88 -0.66
N THR A 44 -18.64 -0.04 -1.66
CA THR A 44 -19.04 -0.49 -2.99
C THR A 44 -17.83 -0.96 -3.76
N SER A 45 -18.09 -1.72 -4.84
CA SER A 45 -16.99 -2.16 -5.68
C SER A 45 -16.30 -0.98 -6.35
N ASN A 46 -17.04 0.08 -6.66
CA ASN A 46 -16.42 1.29 -7.19
C ASN A 46 -15.47 1.93 -6.19
N ASP A 47 -15.89 2.00 -4.95
CA ASP A 47 -15.05 2.56 -3.89
C ASP A 47 -13.78 1.75 -3.72
N LEU A 48 -13.92 0.43 -3.72
CA LEU A 48 -12.77 -0.46 -3.57
C LEU A 48 -11.79 -0.26 -4.72
N ASP A 49 -12.33 -0.27 -5.94
CA ASP A 49 -11.51 -0.11 -7.12
C ASP A 49 -10.79 1.24 -7.11
N GLU A 50 -11.49 2.27 -6.73
CA GLU A 50 -10.92 3.60 -6.66
C GLU A 50 -9.80 3.69 -5.63
N LYS A 51 -10.03 3.10 -4.46
CA LYS A 51 -9.01 3.11 -3.41
C LYS A 51 -7.76 2.37 -3.81
N LEU A 52 -7.92 1.28 -4.55
CA LEU A 52 -6.79 0.45 -4.93
C LEU A 52 -6.18 0.84 -6.28
N SER A 53 -6.82 1.74 -7.01
CA SER A 53 -6.40 2.03 -8.39
C SER A 53 -4.96 2.49 -8.47
N PHE A 54 -4.52 3.35 -7.56
CA PHE A 54 -3.15 3.83 -7.59
C PHE A 54 -2.16 2.69 -7.37
N LEU A 55 -2.45 1.80 -6.42
CA LEU A 55 -1.59 0.66 -6.15
C LEU A 55 -1.60 -0.35 -7.29
N ILE A 56 -2.73 -0.46 -7.98
CA ILE A 56 -2.80 -1.30 -9.17
C ILE A 56 -1.90 -0.71 -10.25
N GLN A 57 -1.93 0.60 -10.46
CA GLN A 57 -1.07 1.25 -11.42
C GLN A 57 0.40 1.05 -11.09
N GLN A 58 0.73 1.06 -9.81
CA GLN A 58 2.10 0.88 -9.36
C GLN A 58 2.47 -0.59 -9.22
N GLU A 59 1.54 -1.48 -9.52
CA GLU A 59 1.78 -2.92 -9.54
C GLU A 59 2.06 -3.52 -8.17
N PHE A 60 1.60 -2.86 -7.11
CA PHE A 60 1.60 -3.46 -5.78
C PHE A 60 0.37 -4.35 -5.58
N VAL A 61 -0.69 -4.06 -6.30
CA VAL A 61 -1.93 -4.81 -6.24
C VAL A 61 -2.27 -5.28 -7.64
N GLY A 62 -2.65 -6.55 -7.74
CA GLY A 62 -3.11 -7.11 -9.00
C GLY A 62 -4.60 -7.31 -8.98
N LYS A 63 -5.23 -7.19 -10.15
CA LYS A 63 -6.67 -7.39 -10.28
C LYS A 63 -6.91 -8.28 -11.48
N THR A 64 -7.65 -9.37 -11.26
CA THR A 64 -8.07 -10.26 -12.34
C THR A 64 -9.58 -10.34 -12.34
N GLY A 65 -10.16 -10.52 -13.55
CA GLY A 65 -11.59 -10.54 -13.68
C GLY A 65 -12.19 -9.16 -13.70
N SER A 66 -13.50 -9.08 -13.63
CA SER A 66 -14.21 -7.81 -13.69
C SER A 66 -15.43 -7.84 -12.80
N ASP A 67 -15.88 -6.65 -12.43
CA ASP A 67 -17.09 -6.47 -11.60
C ASP A 67 -16.99 -7.31 -10.33
N SER A 68 -18.09 -7.95 -9.94
CA SER A 68 -18.13 -8.74 -8.72
C SER A 68 -17.27 -9.99 -8.79
N GLN A 69 -16.87 -10.39 -10.00
CA GLN A 69 -16.02 -11.56 -10.18
C GLN A 69 -14.54 -11.21 -10.06
N ALA A 70 -14.22 -9.93 -9.94
CA ALA A 70 -12.84 -9.51 -9.82
C ALA A 70 -12.20 -10.07 -8.55
N GLU A 71 -10.91 -10.36 -8.66
CA GLU A 71 -10.13 -10.86 -7.54
C GLU A 71 -8.89 -9.99 -7.42
N TYR A 72 -8.60 -9.58 -6.20
CA TYR A 72 -7.46 -8.70 -5.93
C TYR A 72 -6.39 -9.46 -5.17
N SER A 73 -5.15 -9.13 -5.47
CA SER A 73 -4.01 -9.74 -4.78
C SER A 73 -2.96 -8.66 -4.53
N VAL A 74 -2.12 -8.88 -3.53
CA VAL A 74 -1.04 -7.96 -3.24
C VAL A 74 0.29 -8.67 -3.52
N ASP A 75 1.24 -7.90 -4.08
CA ASP A 75 2.60 -8.40 -4.27
C ASP A 75 3.35 -8.22 -2.95
N SER A 76 3.36 -9.27 -2.16
CA SER A 76 3.94 -9.20 -0.82
C SER A 76 5.42 -8.89 -0.84
N LYS A 77 6.15 -9.40 -1.83
CA LYS A 77 7.58 -9.15 -1.92
C LYS A 77 7.86 -7.69 -2.23
N LYS A 78 7.09 -7.14 -3.16
CA LYS A 78 7.26 -5.74 -3.53
C LYS A 78 6.87 -4.84 -2.36
N LEU A 79 5.82 -5.21 -1.65
CA LEU A 79 5.38 -4.45 -0.49
C LEU A 79 6.44 -4.49 0.62
N ALA A 80 7.01 -5.66 0.87
CA ALA A 80 8.06 -5.78 1.87
C ALA A 80 9.26 -4.92 1.53
N LYS A 81 9.62 -4.89 0.25
CA LYS A 81 10.73 -4.07 -0.20
C LYS A 81 10.43 -2.59 0.01
N LEU A 82 9.19 -2.20 -0.23
CA LEU A 82 8.78 -0.83 0.01
C LEU A 82 8.90 -0.48 1.49
N MET A 83 8.49 -1.40 2.35
CA MET A 83 8.60 -1.17 3.79
C MET A 83 10.04 -1.01 4.24
N GLU A 84 10.96 -1.78 3.64
CA GLU A 84 12.38 -1.61 3.93
C GLU A 84 12.84 -0.23 3.51
N THR A 85 12.41 0.22 2.35
CA THR A 85 12.75 1.54 1.86
C THR A 85 12.21 2.62 2.81
N ALA A 86 10.99 2.44 3.28
CA ALA A 86 10.39 3.38 4.21
C ALA A 86 11.18 3.43 5.50
N HIS A 87 11.60 2.28 6.00
CA HIS A 87 12.37 2.21 7.23
C HIS A 87 13.70 2.94 7.07
N ASN A 88 14.38 2.70 5.96
CA ASN A 88 15.65 3.37 5.69
C ASN A 88 15.46 4.87 5.56
N PHE A 89 14.37 5.26 4.92
CA PHE A 89 14.04 6.66 4.73
C PHE A 89 13.83 7.34 6.09
N GLU A 90 13.10 6.68 6.97
CA GLU A 90 12.87 7.19 8.31
C GLU A 90 14.16 7.27 9.11
N ASN A 91 15.01 6.27 8.96
CA ASN A 91 16.28 6.27 9.66
C ASN A 91 17.16 7.44 9.23
N VAL A 92 17.14 7.74 7.95
CA VAL A 92 17.90 8.87 7.44
C VAL A 92 17.38 10.17 8.04
N ASP A 93 16.07 10.32 8.06
CA ASP A 93 15.46 11.50 8.67
C ASP A 93 15.82 11.57 10.14
N ALA A 94 15.68 10.46 10.83
CA ALA A 94 15.97 10.43 12.25
C ALA A 94 17.42 10.77 12.50
N GLY A 95 18.30 10.24 11.69
CA GLY A 95 19.70 10.51 11.82
C GLY A 95 20.03 11.98 11.64
N LEU A 96 19.43 12.59 10.66
CA LEU A 96 19.66 13.99 10.40
C LEU A 96 19.05 14.86 11.48
N ALA A 97 17.89 14.48 11.96
CA ALA A 97 17.18 15.29 12.94
C ALA A 97 17.76 15.15 14.32
N LYS A 98 18.21 13.99 14.66
CA LYS A 98 18.62 13.71 16.03
C LYS A 98 20.08 13.69 16.28
N MET A 99 20.77 13.70 15.31
CA MET A 99 22.13 13.59 15.48
C MET A 99 22.64 14.61 16.12
N ASP A 100 21.74 14.29 16.41
CA ASP A 100 21.68 14.50 17.08
C ASP A 100 21.25 13.99 17.92
N GLY A 101 21.40 13.58 18.35
CA GLY A 101 21.12 12.81 19.04
C GLY A 101 20.61 11.94 19.05
N TYR A 102 20.52 11.65 18.79
CA TYR A 102 20.51 10.86 18.79
C TYR A 102 20.81 10.55 19.00
N LEU A 103 20.72 10.74 19.02
CA LEU A 103 21.02 10.45 19.01
C LEU A 103 21.17 10.44 19.24
N ASN A 104 21.12 10.49 19.58
CA ASN A 104 21.29 10.41 19.64
C ASN A 104 21.53 10.29 19.74
#